data_ade2df1f5b5330c05dffcaffae3fc7a1
#
_entry.id   ade2df1f5b5330c05dffcaffae3fc7a1
#
_cell.length_a   1.000
_cell.length_b   1.000
_cell.length_c   1.000
_cell.angle_alpha   90.00
_cell.angle_beta   90.00
_cell.angle_gamma   90.00
#
_symmetry.space_group_name_H-M   'P 1'
#
loop_
_entity.id
_entity.type
_entity.pdbx_description
1 polymer ?
#
loop_
_entity_poly.entity_id
_entity_poly.type
_entity_poly.pdbx_seq_one_letter_code
_entity_poly.pdbx_strand_id
1 'polypeptide(L)'
;DKAGTNFKGRCPFHNEKTPSFFVSPDRGSYYCFGCQAKGDIFTFVQEFEGLDFVGSLKVLAERAGVELEQYRSGEKSEKEKLYSVLEMAVLFYERNLTQNKDALNYVHGRGITDESIKDFRIGFAPADWRQLFEHLKEKGVTEKQMLAVGLIKQKDSTISIGSSFYDVFRGRI
;
A
#
# COMPACT_ATOMS: atom_id res chain seq x y z
N ASP A 1 -10.62 -30.68 25.97
CA ASP A 1 -11.97 -31.21 26.27
C ASP A 1 -13.00 -30.58 25.33
N LYS A 2 -14.07 -31.33 25.04
CA LYS A 2 -15.18 -30.82 24.24
C LYS A 2 -16.17 -30.06 25.14
N ALA A 3 -16.57 -28.86 24.73
CA ALA A 3 -17.51 -28.00 25.45
C ALA A 3 -18.65 -27.56 24.48
N GLY A 4 -19.65 -28.40 24.35
CA GLY A 4 -20.69 -28.27 23.32
C GLY A 4 -20.11 -28.47 21.91
N THR A 5 -20.32 -27.47 21.01
CA THR A 5 -19.74 -27.42 19.66
C THR A 5 -18.27 -26.94 19.65
N ASN A 6 -17.80 -26.38 20.78
CA ASN A 6 -16.46 -25.82 20.90
C ASN A 6 -15.48 -26.78 21.58
N PHE A 7 -14.20 -26.51 21.46
CA PHE A 7 -13.15 -27.15 22.23
C PHE A 7 -12.64 -26.20 23.33
N LYS A 8 -12.27 -26.76 24.48
CA LYS A 8 -11.74 -26.04 25.63
C LYS A 8 -10.44 -26.64 26.08
N GLY A 9 -9.43 -25.80 26.33
CA GLY A 9 -8.13 -26.22 26.80
C GLY A 9 -7.42 -25.17 27.64
N ARG A 10 -6.19 -25.46 28.09
CA ARG A 10 -5.31 -24.46 28.67
C ARG A 10 -4.78 -23.55 27.58
N CYS A 11 -4.65 -22.28 27.89
CA CYS A 11 -4.15 -21.29 26.96
C CYS A 11 -2.66 -21.47 26.68
N PRO A 12 -2.22 -21.45 25.41
CA PRO A 12 -0.80 -21.52 25.09
C PRO A 12 -0.08 -20.17 25.28
N PHE A 13 -0.81 -19.06 25.40
CA PHE A 13 -0.26 -17.70 25.45
C PHE A 13 -0.04 -17.18 26.86
N HIS A 14 -0.61 -17.83 27.89
CA HIS A 14 -0.34 -17.49 29.29
C HIS A 14 -0.41 -18.74 30.18
N ASN A 15 0.24 -18.66 31.34
CA ASN A 15 0.25 -19.77 32.28
C ASN A 15 -1.01 -19.80 33.13
N GLU A 16 -1.75 -20.91 33.09
CA GLU A 16 -2.98 -21.10 33.86
C GLU A 16 -3.14 -22.54 34.35
N LYS A 17 -3.86 -22.70 35.46
CA LYS A 17 -4.20 -24.03 36.01
C LYS A 17 -5.54 -24.52 35.49
N THR A 18 -6.48 -23.62 35.28
CA THR A 18 -7.87 -23.89 34.87
C THR A 18 -8.03 -23.55 33.38
N PRO A 19 -8.54 -24.48 32.56
CA PRO A 19 -8.74 -24.20 31.13
C PRO A 19 -9.64 -22.98 30.88
N SER A 20 -9.14 -21.99 30.14
CA SER A 20 -9.90 -20.79 29.76
C SER A 20 -9.82 -20.47 28.24
N PHE A 21 -9.11 -21.30 27.49
CA PHE A 21 -8.95 -21.14 26.04
C PHE A 21 -10.01 -21.96 25.30
N PHE A 22 -10.78 -21.27 24.46
CA PHE A 22 -11.85 -21.85 23.66
C PHE A 22 -11.54 -21.72 22.17
N VAL A 23 -11.81 -22.81 21.44
CA VAL A 23 -11.72 -22.84 19.97
C VAL A 23 -13.10 -23.19 19.43
N SER A 24 -13.60 -22.41 18.50
CA SER A 24 -14.84 -22.63 17.77
C SER A 24 -14.52 -23.05 16.33
N PRO A 25 -14.61 -24.36 16.00
CA PRO A 25 -14.36 -24.82 14.63
C PRO A 25 -15.33 -24.20 13.62
N ASP A 26 -16.62 -24.09 13.98
CA ASP A 26 -17.65 -23.55 13.10
C ASP A 26 -17.40 -22.08 12.71
N ARG A 27 -16.73 -21.33 13.61
CA ARG A 27 -16.41 -19.92 13.38
C ARG A 27 -14.97 -19.71 12.92
N GLY A 28 -14.13 -20.76 12.93
CA GLY A 28 -12.69 -20.67 12.62
C GLY A 28 -11.92 -19.74 13.55
N SER A 29 -12.36 -19.59 14.82
CA SER A 29 -11.82 -18.60 15.74
C SER A 29 -11.54 -19.16 17.12
N TYR A 30 -10.65 -18.49 17.87
CA TYR A 30 -10.38 -18.78 19.27
C TYR A 30 -10.58 -17.56 20.16
N TYR A 31 -10.81 -17.82 21.45
CA TYR A 31 -10.87 -16.79 22.49
C TYR A 31 -10.38 -17.37 23.83
N CYS A 32 -9.53 -16.64 24.51
CA CYS A 32 -9.10 -16.95 25.87
C CYS A 32 -9.77 -16.01 26.89
N PHE A 33 -10.53 -16.57 27.82
CA PHE A 33 -11.15 -15.78 28.90
C PHE A 33 -10.16 -15.37 30.00
N GLY A 34 -8.94 -15.95 30.03
CA GLY A 34 -7.90 -15.57 30.98
C GLY A 34 -7.11 -14.35 30.55
N CYS A 35 -6.47 -14.38 29.38
CA CYS A 35 -5.63 -13.30 28.86
C CYS A 35 -6.27 -12.47 27.74
N GLN A 36 -7.49 -12.79 27.30
CA GLN A 36 -8.23 -12.12 26.22
C GLN A 36 -7.61 -12.27 24.82
N ALA A 37 -6.62 -13.15 24.65
CA ALA A 37 -6.09 -13.48 23.34
C ALA A 37 -7.22 -14.04 22.45
N LYS A 38 -7.32 -13.55 21.22
CA LYS A 38 -8.40 -13.89 20.29
C LYS A 38 -7.94 -13.73 18.84
N GLY A 39 -8.52 -14.51 17.96
CA GLY A 39 -8.23 -14.41 16.54
C GLY A 39 -8.71 -15.63 15.77
N ASP A 40 -8.22 -15.70 14.54
CA ASP A 40 -8.38 -16.83 13.65
C ASP A 40 -7.14 -17.74 13.67
N ILE A 41 -7.10 -18.73 12.78
CA ILE A 41 -5.96 -19.65 12.67
C ILE A 41 -4.65 -18.95 12.29
N PHE A 42 -4.70 -17.86 11.48
CA PHE A 42 -3.51 -17.13 11.10
C PHE A 42 -2.95 -16.36 12.29
N THR A 43 -3.80 -15.63 13.00
CA THR A 43 -3.43 -14.92 14.22
C THR A 43 -2.85 -15.87 15.28
N PHE A 44 -3.45 -17.06 15.42
CA PHE A 44 -2.95 -18.07 16.34
C PHE A 44 -1.51 -18.49 16.00
N VAL A 45 -1.23 -18.81 14.73
CA VAL A 45 0.11 -19.24 14.30
C VAL A 45 1.12 -18.10 14.39
N GLN A 46 0.73 -16.86 14.08
CA GLN A 46 1.60 -15.70 14.25
C GLN A 46 2.04 -15.53 15.71
N GLU A 47 1.10 -15.58 16.64
CA GLU A 47 1.39 -15.39 18.07
C GLU A 47 2.13 -16.58 18.68
N PHE A 48 1.77 -17.81 18.29
CA PHE A 48 2.33 -19.03 18.85
C PHE A 48 3.74 -19.34 18.34
N GLU A 49 3.99 -19.14 17.06
CA GLU A 49 5.29 -19.41 16.42
C GLU A 49 6.18 -18.16 16.33
N GLY A 50 5.67 -16.98 16.69
CA GLY A 50 6.40 -15.71 16.59
C GLY A 50 6.64 -15.26 15.15
N LEU A 51 5.72 -15.56 14.24
CA LEU A 51 5.85 -15.31 12.80
C LEU A 51 5.06 -14.06 12.37
N ASP A 52 5.45 -13.47 11.24
CA ASP A 52 4.61 -12.53 10.52
C ASP A 52 3.49 -13.23 9.73
N PHE A 53 2.60 -12.47 9.11
CA PHE A 53 1.48 -13.03 8.34
C PHE A 53 1.96 -13.95 7.21
N VAL A 54 3.02 -13.57 6.49
CA VAL A 54 3.56 -14.35 5.37
C VAL A 54 4.15 -15.68 5.88
N GLY A 55 4.84 -15.64 7.00
CA GLY A 55 5.38 -16.83 7.67
C GLY A 55 4.26 -17.79 8.12
N SER A 56 3.22 -17.27 8.77
CA SER A 56 2.07 -18.07 9.20
C SER A 56 1.31 -18.67 8.02
N LEU A 57 1.15 -17.94 6.93
CA LEU A 57 0.53 -18.43 5.70
C LEU A 57 1.31 -19.62 5.11
N LYS A 58 2.65 -19.53 5.08
CA LYS A 58 3.49 -20.64 4.59
C LYS A 58 3.34 -21.90 5.43
N VAL A 59 3.42 -21.76 6.75
CA VAL A 59 3.27 -22.89 7.70
C VAL A 59 1.89 -23.55 7.54
N LEU A 60 0.83 -22.75 7.44
CA LEU A 60 -0.53 -23.27 7.29
C LEU A 60 -0.75 -23.93 5.93
N ALA A 61 -0.23 -23.36 4.86
CA ALA A 61 -0.31 -23.92 3.52
C ALA A 61 0.42 -25.28 3.44
N GLU A 62 1.62 -25.38 4.00
CA GLU A 62 2.37 -26.65 4.09
C GLU A 62 1.58 -27.71 4.85
N ARG A 63 1.00 -27.37 6.00
CA ARG A 63 0.16 -28.27 6.79
C ARG A 63 -1.12 -28.70 6.07
N ALA A 64 -1.68 -27.84 5.24
CA ALA A 64 -2.89 -28.09 4.47
C ALA A 64 -2.61 -28.80 3.13
N GLY A 65 -1.34 -29.01 2.75
CA GLY A 65 -0.97 -29.54 1.45
C GLY A 65 -1.32 -28.62 0.27
N VAL A 66 -1.45 -27.31 0.55
CA VAL A 66 -1.76 -26.29 -0.46
C VAL A 66 -0.46 -25.70 -0.97
N GLU A 67 -0.20 -25.83 -2.26
CA GLU A 67 0.89 -25.11 -2.90
C GLU A 67 0.54 -23.64 -2.97
N LEU A 68 1.29 -22.81 -2.23
CA LEU A 68 1.23 -21.37 -2.41
C LEU A 68 1.87 -21.06 -3.76
N GLU A 69 1.10 -20.47 -4.65
CA GLU A 69 1.70 -19.83 -5.82
C GLU A 69 2.74 -18.86 -5.30
N GLN A 70 4.01 -19.17 -5.52
CA GLN A 70 5.08 -18.24 -5.22
C GLN A 70 4.79 -17.01 -6.05
N TYR A 71 4.33 -15.93 -5.39
CA TYR A 71 4.34 -14.62 -5.97
C TYR A 71 5.78 -14.39 -6.46
N ARG A 72 6.00 -14.63 -7.75
CA ARG A 72 7.31 -14.47 -8.37
C ARG A 72 7.71 -13.03 -8.12
N SER A 73 8.67 -12.83 -7.22
CA SER A 73 9.26 -11.55 -6.85
C SER A 73 9.99 -10.87 -8.02
N GLY A 74 9.67 -11.24 -9.26
CA GLY A 74 10.24 -10.72 -10.49
C GLY A 74 9.28 -9.87 -11.34
N GLU A 75 7.97 -10.05 -11.21
CA GLU A 75 7.01 -9.17 -11.88
C GLU A 75 6.19 -8.43 -10.83
N LYS A 76 6.45 -7.13 -10.68
CA LYS A 76 5.58 -6.25 -9.89
C LYS A 76 4.15 -6.43 -10.38
N SER A 77 3.20 -6.62 -9.46
CA SER A 77 1.78 -6.66 -9.80
C SER A 77 1.41 -5.37 -10.56
N GLU A 78 0.36 -5.41 -11.37
CA GLU A 78 -0.14 -4.19 -12.04
C GLU A 78 -0.32 -3.05 -11.02
N LYS A 79 -0.83 -3.37 -9.85
CA LYS A 79 -1.00 -2.42 -8.74
C LYS A 79 0.32 -1.81 -8.26
N GLU A 80 1.36 -2.62 -8.07
CA GLU A 80 2.69 -2.13 -7.67
C GLU A 80 3.36 -1.30 -8.78
N LYS A 81 3.14 -1.67 -10.05
CA LYS A 81 3.60 -0.85 -11.19
C LYS A 81 2.92 0.53 -11.16
N LEU A 82 1.61 0.59 -10.91
CA LEU A 82 0.87 1.85 -10.80
C LEU A 82 1.32 2.68 -9.60
N TYR A 83 1.55 2.08 -8.44
CA TYR A 83 2.12 2.79 -7.29
C TYR A 83 3.52 3.33 -7.57
N SER A 84 4.36 2.58 -8.30
CA SER A 84 5.69 3.08 -8.68
C SER A 84 5.62 4.29 -9.63
N VAL A 85 4.61 4.37 -10.48
CA VAL A 85 4.36 5.54 -11.34
C VAL A 85 3.94 6.76 -10.51
N LEU A 86 3.03 6.58 -9.54
CA LEU A 86 2.64 7.64 -8.62
C LEU A 86 3.83 8.15 -7.80
N GLU A 87 4.67 7.24 -7.30
CA GLU A 87 5.88 7.60 -6.55
C GLU A 87 6.86 8.43 -7.40
N MET A 88 7.07 8.05 -8.67
CA MET A 88 7.89 8.86 -9.59
C MET A 88 7.32 10.25 -9.82
N ALA A 89 6.00 10.40 -9.90
CA ALA A 89 5.35 11.69 -10.05
C ALA A 89 5.48 12.55 -8.78
N VAL A 90 5.34 11.95 -7.59
CA VAL A 90 5.55 12.64 -6.30
C VAL A 90 6.97 13.18 -6.22
N LEU A 91 7.98 12.35 -6.47
CA LEU A 91 9.39 12.77 -6.47
C LEU A 91 9.68 13.88 -7.49
N PHE A 92 9.02 13.84 -8.64
CA PHE A 92 9.11 14.90 -9.64
C PHE A 92 8.55 16.23 -9.11
N TYR A 93 7.37 16.22 -8.49
CA TYR A 93 6.74 17.43 -7.94
C TYR A 93 7.49 17.98 -6.71
N GLU A 94 7.98 17.13 -5.80
CA GLU A 94 8.82 17.54 -4.67
C GLU A 94 10.08 18.27 -5.15
N ARG A 95 10.77 17.69 -6.15
CA ARG A 95 11.94 18.31 -6.77
C ARG A 95 11.62 19.66 -7.40
N ASN A 96 10.50 19.77 -8.12
CA ASN A 96 10.10 21.04 -8.73
C ASN A 96 9.80 22.11 -7.69
N LEU A 97 9.21 21.76 -6.54
CA LEU A 97 8.97 22.70 -5.45
C LEU A 97 10.30 23.27 -4.91
N THR A 98 11.29 22.39 -4.64
CA THR A 98 12.59 22.84 -4.12
C THR A 98 13.38 23.70 -5.10
N GLN A 99 13.16 23.54 -6.40
CA GLN A 99 13.81 24.31 -7.46
C GLN A 99 13.09 25.59 -7.83
N ASN A 100 11.83 25.75 -7.42
CA ASN A 100 11.01 26.92 -7.75
C ASN A 100 10.85 27.83 -6.52
N LYS A 101 11.64 28.93 -6.49
CA LYS A 101 11.65 29.88 -5.36
C LYS A 101 10.27 30.53 -5.13
N ASP A 102 9.53 30.84 -6.18
CA ASP A 102 8.23 31.50 -6.06
C ASP A 102 7.19 30.57 -5.46
N ALA A 103 7.16 29.29 -5.91
CA ALA A 103 6.29 28.27 -5.35
C ALA A 103 6.66 27.99 -3.87
N LEU A 104 7.93 27.90 -3.54
CA LEU A 104 8.38 27.68 -2.17
C LEU A 104 8.03 28.88 -1.26
N ASN A 105 8.26 30.11 -1.72
CA ASN A 105 7.88 31.32 -1.01
C ASN A 105 6.36 31.40 -0.78
N TYR A 106 5.56 31.00 -1.77
CA TYR A 106 4.11 30.92 -1.63
C TYR A 106 3.70 29.95 -0.52
N VAL A 107 4.30 28.75 -0.48
CA VAL A 107 4.01 27.73 0.54
C VAL A 107 4.38 28.25 1.94
N HIS A 108 5.57 28.84 2.10
CA HIS A 108 6.00 29.45 3.36
C HIS A 108 5.12 30.64 3.76
N GLY A 109 4.72 31.48 2.81
CA GLY A 109 3.80 32.59 3.04
C GLY A 109 2.41 32.17 3.53
N ARG A 110 2.03 30.90 3.31
CA ARG A 110 0.83 30.25 3.86
C ARG A 110 1.04 29.66 5.25
N GLY A 111 2.23 29.81 5.84
CA GLY A 111 2.56 29.28 7.16
C GLY A 111 2.94 27.80 7.18
N ILE A 112 3.21 27.19 6.03
CA ILE A 112 3.64 25.78 5.93
C ILE A 112 5.17 25.73 6.13
N THR A 113 5.61 24.94 7.10
CA THR A 113 7.03 24.79 7.44
C THR A 113 7.72 23.78 6.54
N ASP A 114 9.06 23.81 6.49
CA ASP A 114 9.85 22.80 5.76
C ASP A 114 9.61 21.38 6.28
N GLU A 115 9.38 21.22 7.59
CA GLU A 115 9.02 19.95 8.18
C GLU A 115 7.69 19.43 7.62
N SER A 116 6.66 20.30 7.57
CA SER A 116 5.37 19.95 6.98
C SER A 116 5.48 19.66 5.48
N ILE A 117 6.30 20.41 4.72
CA ILE A 117 6.56 20.15 3.30
C ILE A 117 7.09 18.72 3.12
N LYS A 118 8.05 18.32 3.96
CA LYS A 118 8.66 17.00 3.91
C LYS A 118 7.69 15.90 4.36
N ASP A 119 7.01 16.07 5.49
CA ASP A 119 6.15 15.05 6.08
C ASP A 119 4.92 14.76 5.21
N PHE A 120 4.33 15.79 4.61
CA PHE A 120 3.18 15.66 3.71
C PHE A 120 3.57 15.54 2.25
N ARG A 121 4.88 15.52 1.94
CA ARG A 121 5.42 15.34 0.59
C ARG A 121 4.82 16.36 -0.39
N ILE A 122 4.79 17.63 0.03
CA ILE A 122 4.21 18.71 -0.78
C ILE A 122 5.12 18.99 -1.98
N GLY A 123 4.51 19.06 -3.15
CA GLY A 123 5.22 19.29 -4.40
C GLY A 123 4.60 20.40 -5.24
N PHE A 124 5.28 20.78 -6.30
CA PHE A 124 4.83 21.77 -7.27
C PHE A 124 4.73 21.18 -8.67
N ALA A 125 3.55 21.25 -9.27
CA ALA A 125 3.33 20.90 -10.66
C ALA A 125 3.61 22.13 -11.54
N PRO A 126 4.63 22.09 -12.41
CA PRO A 126 4.93 23.18 -13.33
C PRO A 126 3.76 23.56 -14.24
N ALA A 127 3.77 24.76 -14.80
CA ALA A 127 2.70 25.25 -15.66
C ALA A 127 2.70 24.63 -17.08
N ASP A 128 3.78 23.96 -17.44
CA ASP A 128 3.93 23.30 -18.74
C ASP A 128 2.92 22.18 -18.95
N TRP A 129 2.54 21.94 -20.20
CA TRP A 129 1.49 20.99 -20.56
C TRP A 129 1.94 19.54 -20.56
N ARG A 130 3.26 19.26 -20.57
CA ARG A 130 3.79 17.92 -20.83
C ARG A 130 5.03 17.57 -20.03
N GLN A 131 5.43 18.37 -19.08
CA GLN A 131 6.70 18.20 -18.39
C GLN A 131 6.76 16.92 -17.55
N LEU A 132 5.66 16.58 -16.87
CA LEU A 132 5.56 15.30 -16.17
C LEU A 132 5.48 14.13 -17.17
N PHE A 133 4.68 14.28 -18.22
CA PHE A 133 4.54 13.24 -19.26
C PHE A 133 5.89 12.86 -19.86
N GLU A 134 6.68 13.84 -20.31
CA GLU A 134 8.00 13.60 -20.92
C GLU A 134 8.96 12.97 -19.88
N HIS A 135 8.97 13.50 -18.65
CA HIS A 135 9.80 12.93 -17.58
C HIS A 135 9.47 11.46 -17.27
N LEU A 136 8.20 11.09 -17.19
CA LEU A 136 7.81 9.71 -16.93
C LEU A 136 8.09 8.81 -18.14
N LYS A 137 7.93 9.34 -19.35
CA LYS A 137 8.24 8.61 -20.60
C LYS A 137 9.72 8.27 -20.72
N GLU A 138 10.61 9.21 -20.38
CA GLU A 138 12.07 8.97 -20.29
C GLU A 138 12.42 7.86 -19.30
N LYS A 139 11.61 7.68 -18.27
CA LYS A 139 11.76 6.59 -17.27
C LYS A 139 11.10 5.27 -17.69
N GLY A 140 10.59 5.17 -18.92
CA GLY A 140 9.99 3.97 -19.47
C GLY A 140 8.54 3.71 -19.03
N VAL A 141 7.86 4.71 -18.45
CA VAL A 141 6.43 4.60 -18.09
C VAL A 141 5.58 4.72 -19.34
N THR A 142 4.61 3.83 -19.50
CA THR A 142 3.71 3.83 -20.66
C THR A 142 2.55 4.81 -20.48
N GLU A 143 2.01 5.33 -21.61
CA GLU A 143 0.83 6.19 -21.59
C GLU A 143 -0.37 5.52 -20.89
N LYS A 144 -0.55 4.22 -21.09
CA LYS A 144 -1.60 3.43 -20.43
C LYS A 144 -1.49 3.49 -18.90
N GLN A 145 -0.29 3.38 -18.35
CA GLN A 145 -0.05 3.48 -16.92
C GLN A 145 -0.31 4.90 -16.40
N MET A 146 0.16 5.93 -17.11
CA MET A 146 -0.06 7.33 -16.74
C MET A 146 -1.55 7.71 -16.77
N LEU A 147 -2.32 7.19 -17.75
CA LEU A 147 -3.77 7.35 -17.83
C LEU A 147 -4.47 6.63 -16.67
N ALA A 148 -4.06 5.39 -16.38
CA ALA A 148 -4.66 4.58 -15.33
C ALA A 148 -4.54 5.21 -13.94
N VAL A 149 -3.44 5.93 -13.67
CA VAL A 149 -3.25 6.68 -12.42
C VAL A 149 -3.74 8.13 -12.47
N GLY A 150 -4.31 8.57 -13.59
CA GLY A 150 -4.91 9.89 -13.72
C GLY A 150 -3.92 11.06 -13.81
N LEU A 151 -2.64 10.81 -14.10
CA LEU A 151 -1.62 11.86 -14.22
C LEU A 151 -1.69 12.62 -15.54
N ILE A 152 -2.18 11.97 -16.59
CA ILE A 152 -2.36 12.56 -17.91
C ILE A 152 -3.79 12.36 -18.42
N LYS A 153 -4.18 13.18 -19.38
CA LYS A 153 -5.42 13.01 -20.17
C LYS A 153 -5.10 13.06 -21.66
N GLN A 154 -5.95 12.39 -22.45
CA GLN A 154 -5.91 12.48 -23.89
C GLN A 154 -6.78 13.65 -24.36
N LYS A 155 -6.28 14.41 -25.36
CA LYS A 155 -7.10 15.41 -26.05
C LYS A 155 -8.11 14.71 -26.96
N ASP A 156 -9.32 15.23 -27.02
CA ASP A 156 -10.32 14.78 -28.00
C ASP A 156 -9.82 15.04 -29.42
N SER A 157 -9.89 14.01 -30.25
CA SER A 157 -9.17 13.84 -31.52
C SER A 157 -9.70 14.69 -32.70
N THR A 158 -10.39 15.81 -32.48
CA THR A 158 -11.02 16.50 -33.62
C THR A 158 -10.15 17.56 -34.31
N ILE A 159 -9.02 18.00 -33.78
CA ILE A 159 -8.30 19.18 -34.37
C ILE A 159 -6.76 19.15 -34.25
N SER A 160 -6.02 18.04 -34.01
CA SER A 160 -4.56 18.21 -33.90
C SER A 160 -3.72 17.06 -34.43
N ILE A 161 -2.89 17.33 -35.42
CA ILE A 161 -1.70 16.60 -35.79
C ILE A 161 -0.66 16.86 -34.68
N GLY A 162 -0.49 15.94 -33.73
CA GLY A 162 0.49 16.03 -32.65
C GLY A 162 0.08 15.18 -31.45
N SER A 163 1.04 14.91 -30.55
CA SER A 163 0.87 14.09 -29.36
C SER A 163 -0.42 14.44 -28.56
N SER A 164 -1.26 13.42 -28.41
CA SER A 164 -2.64 13.53 -27.89
C SER A 164 -2.74 13.68 -26.37
N PHE A 165 -1.63 13.71 -25.62
CA PHE A 165 -1.63 13.67 -24.14
C PHE A 165 -1.12 14.96 -23.52
N TYR A 166 -1.68 15.29 -22.34
CA TYR A 166 -1.28 16.44 -21.54
C TYR A 166 -1.37 16.14 -20.04
N ASP A 167 -0.55 16.81 -19.23
CA ASP A 167 -0.51 16.68 -17.79
C ASP A 167 -1.80 17.22 -17.15
N VAL A 168 -2.38 16.47 -16.20
CA VAL A 168 -3.59 16.89 -15.47
C VAL A 168 -3.28 18.01 -14.48
N PHE A 169 -2.17 17.89 -13.76
CA PHE A 169 -1.75 18.85 -12.76
C PHE A 169 -0.78 19.85 -13.37
N ARG A 170 -1.12 21.13 -13.33
CA ARG A 170 -0.29 22.21 -13.88
C ARG A 170 -0.46 23.49 -13.08
N GLY A 171 0.66 24.22 -12.81
CA GLY A 171 0.67 25.51 -12.12
C GLY A 171 0.03 25.45 -10.72
N ARG A 172 0.23 24.39 -9.97
CA ARG A 172 -0.36 24.21 -8.63
C ARG A 172 0.55 23.46 -7.68
N ILE A 173 0.32 23.68 -6.41
CA ILE A 173 0.92 22.98 -5.28
C ILE A 173 0.03 21.78 -4.92
#